data_9abc729345a531fd745058634aa7a1f0
#
_entry.id   9abc729345a531fd745058634aa7a1f0
#
_cell.length_a   1.000
_cell.length_b   1.000
_cell.length_c   1.000
_cell.angle_alpha   90.00
_cell.angle_beta   90.00
_cell.angle_gamma   90.00
#
_symmetry.space_group_name_H-M   'P 1'
#
loop_
_entity.id
_entity.type
_entity.pdbx_description
1 polymer ?
#
loop_
_entity_poly.entity_id
_entity_poly.type
_entity_poly.pdbx_seq_one_letter_code
_entity_poly.pdbx_strand_id
1 'polypeptide(L)'
;MNEERWNRREILAGIAAVAVAGGRMNAEGAVQQRVLGRTGEKVSCLGVGGSHIGKPKLSDDDATRIIRQAIDHGLNFMDNSWDYNDGKSEIRMGKALRDGYRQKAFLMTKFDGRTKDSANQQIDESLRRLQTDHLDLLQFHETIRFDDPDRFFAPGGAAEALTAAKQAGKTRFIGFTGHKDPHIHLYMLELARKNNYQFDTIQMPLYVMDAHFRSFAKLVVPEAQKMGLGILSMKSMGSGVILKSKTVAPVECLEYALSLPTSVVITGIDSQQVFGAAKQDGAGGQ
;
A
#
# COMPACT_ATOMS: atom_id res chain seq x y z
N MET A 1 4.78 31.64 10.58
CA MET A 1 5.65 30.83 9.71
C MET A 1 4.78 30.25 8.60
N ASN A 2 4.93 30.78 7.40
CA ASN A 2 4.18 30.29 6.23
C ASN A 2 4.63 28.87 5.94
N GLU A 3 3.73 27.89 6.17
CA GLU A 3 3.85 26.57 5.56
C GLU A 3 3.72 26.76 4.05
N GLU A 4 4.84 26.87 3.34
CA GLU A 4 4.84 26.72 1.89
C GLU A 4 4.38 25.30 1.57
N ARG A 5 3.09 25.19 1.28
CA ARG A 5 2.51 23.99 0.71
C ARG A 5 3.12 23.80 -0.66
N TRP A 6 3.88 22.74 -0.84
CA TRP A 6 4.24 22.26 -2.16
C TRP A 6 3.00 22.28 -3.03
N ASN A 7 3.13 22.93 -4.19
CA ASN A 7 2.01 23.13 -5.08
C ASN A 7 1.49 21.75 -5.52
N ARG A 8 0.21 21.52 -5.25
CA ARG A 8 -0.50 20.26 -5.56
C ARG A 8 -0.38 19.86 -7.03
N ARG A 9 -0.10 20.81 -7.94
CA ARG A 9 0.25 20.58 -9.34
C ARG A 9 1.55 19.79 -9.51
N GLU A 10 2.56 20.00 -8.67
CA GLU A 10 3.86 19.36 -8.80
C GLU A 10 3.83 17.88 -8.38
N ILE A 11 2.99 17.53 -7.39
CA ILE A 11 2.77 16.12 -7.00
C ILE A 11 2.09 15.35 -8.12
N LEU A 12 1.24 16.01 -8.91
CA LEU A 12 0.41 15.41 -9.94
C LEU A 12 1.04 15.34 -11.31
N ALA A 13 1.73 16.38 -11.71
CA ALA A 13 2.66 16.30 -12.83
C ALA A 13 3.59 15.10 -12.62
N GLY A 14 3.91 14.79 -11.34
CA GLY A 14 4.67 13.65 -10.94
C GLY A 14 3.99 12.29 -11.17
N ILE A 15 2.71 12.14 -10.84
CA ILE A 15 1.99 10.88 -11.08
C ILE A 15 1.80 10.66 -12.58
N ALA A 16 1.49 11.70 -13.34
CA ALA A 16 1.40 11.62 -14.80
C ALA A 16 2.77 11.38 -15.46
N ALA A 17 3.84 12.04 -15.00
CA ALA A 17 5.19 11.85 -15.51
C ALA A 17 5.77 10.46 -15.18
N VAL A 18 5.47 9.89 -14.02
CA VAL A 18 5.87 8.52 -13.65
C VAL A 18 5.17 7.48 -14.53
N ALA A 19 3.92 7.72 -14.90
CA ALA A 19 3.25 6.88 -15.89
C ALA A 19 3.93 6.96 -17.28
N VAL A 20 4.57 8.08 -17.60
CA VAL A 20 5.26 8.32 -18.87
C VAL A 20 6.74 7.89 -18.84
N ALA A 21 7.48 8.13 -17.77
CA ALA A 21 8.94 7.94 -17.75
C ALA A 21 9.39 6.56 -17.22
N GLY A 22 8.68 5.94 -16.33
CA GLY A 22 9.08 4.67 -15.69
C GLY A 22 8.36 3.41 -16.20
N GLY A 23 7.35 3.55 -17.00
CA GLY A 23 6.59 2.43 -17.55
C GLY A 23 5.85 2.88 -18.78
N ARG A 24 6.00 2.11 -19.86
CA ARG A 24 5.21 2.30 -21.07
C ARG A 24 3.74 2.38 -20.68
N MET A 25 3.13 3.56 -20.80
CA MET A 25 1.68 3.63 -20.87
C MET A 25 1.28 2.74 -22.04
N ASN A 26 0.30 1.88 -21.83
CA ASN A 26 -0.37 1.25 -22.97
C ASN A 26 -0.94 2.37 -23.84
N ALA A 27 -1.06 2.13 -25.15
CA ALA A 27 -1.48 3.11 -26.16
C ALA A 27 -2.80 3.87 -25.84
N GLU A 28 -3.47 3.54 -24.74
CA GLU A 28 -4.74 4.08 -24.26
C GLU A 28 -4.61 4.91 -22.95
N GLY A 29 -3.40 5.22 -22.47
CA GLY A 29 -3.23 6.04 -21.25
C GLY A 29 -3.56 5.34 -19.92
N ALA A 30 -3.63 4.00 -19.91
CA ALA A 30 -3.92 3.24 -18.69
C ALA A 30 -2.67 3.03 -17.83
N VAL A 31 -2.85 3.02 -16.50
CA VAL A 31 -1.79 2.76 -15.53
C VAL A 31 -1.19 1.36 -15.74
N GLN A 32 0.15 1.29 -15.75
CA GLN A 32 0.87 0.02 -15.91
C GLN A 32 0.47 -1.00 -14.84
N GLN A 33 0.21 -2.23 -15.28
CA GLN A 33 -0.04 -3.36 -14.39
C GLN A 33 1.24 -4.16 -14.15
N ARG A 34 1.44 -4.65 -12.93
CA ARG A 34 2.57 -5.51 -12.54
C ARG A 34 2.05 -6.76 -11.85
N VAL A 35 2.80 -7.85 -11.94
CA VAL A 35 2.46 -9.09 -11.24
C VAL A 35 2.79 -8.93 -9.74
N LEU A 36 1.88 -9.35 -8.88
CA LEU A 36 2.04 -9.34 -7.43
C LEU A 36 2.81 -10.59 -6.97
N GLY A 37 4.13 -10.57 -7.14
CA GLY A 37 4.98 -11.71 -6.80
C GLY A 37 4.50 -13.03 -7.43
N ARG A 38 4.58 -14.13 -6.68
CA ARG A 38 4.15 -15.46 -7.13
C ARG A 38 2.63 -15.67 -7.15
N THR A 39 1.83 -14.69 -6.72
CA THR A 39 0.36 -14.83 -6.70
C THR A 39 -0.26 -14.94 -8.08
N GLY A 40 0.43 -14.44 -9.11
CA GLY A 40 -0.08 -14.35 -10.47
C GLY A 40 -1.06 -13.19 -10.71
N GLU A 41 -1.52 -12.52 -9.65
CA GLU A 41 -2.44 -11.39 -9.75
C GLU A 41 -1.78 -10.18 -10.40
N LYS A 42 -2.52 -9.50 -11.27
CA LYS A 42 -2.09 -8.24 -11.88
C LYS A 42 -2.68 -7.06 -11.13
N VAL A 43 -1.82 -6.20 -10.66
CA VAL A 43 -2.18 -5.00 -9.90
C VAL A 43 -1.56 -3.76 -10.53
N SER A 44 -2.20 -2.61 -10.37
CA SER A 44 -1.63 -1.34 -10.82
C SER A 44 -0.32 -1.06 -10.09
N CYS A 45 0.71 -0.61 -10.81
CA CYS A 45 2.01 -0.28 -10.24
C CYS A 45 1.96 0.86 -9.20
N LEU A 46 0.87 1.62 -9.20
CA LEU A 46 0.52 2.61 -8.18
C LEU A 46 -0.71 2.15 -7.39
N GLY A 47 -0.72 2.39 -6.07
CA GLY A 47 -1.83 2.09 -5.18
C GLY A 47 -2.31 3.30 -4.41
N VAL A 48 -3.60 3.33 -4.08
CA VAL A 48 -4.24 4.38 -3.27
C VAL A 48 -4.03 4.10 -1.79
N GLY A 49 -3.31 4.99 -1.09
CA GLY A 49 -3.04 4.88 0.34
C GLY A 49 -4.21 5.38 1.20
N GLY A 50 -4.83 4.48 1.94
CA GLY A 50 -6.02 4.73 2.76
C GLY A 50 -5.81 5.72 3.90
N SER A 51 -4.61 5.80 4.49
CA SER A 51 -4.34 6.74 5.58
C SER A 51 -4.71 8.20 5.23
N HIS A 52 -4.57 8.60 3.96
CA HIS A 52 -4.93 9.93 3.49
C HIS A 52 -6.44 10.09 3.29
N ILE A 53 -7.11 9.02 2.89
CA ILE A 53 -8.57 8.98 2.66
C ILE A 53 -9.35 9.17 3.97
N GLY A 54 -8.83 8.68 5.10
CA GLY A 54 -9.48 8.81 6.41
C GLY A 54 -9.34 10.17 7.09
N LYS A 55 -8.47 11.07 6.60
CA LYS A 55 -8.18 12.35 7.29
C LYS A 55 -9.42 13.22 7.52
N PRO A 56 -9.54 13.89 8.69
CA PRO A 56 -10.70 14.72 9.02
C PRO A 56 -10.99 15.85 8.04
N LYS A 57 -9.96 16.40 7.40
CA LYS A 57 -10.09 17.51 6.42
C LYS A 57 -10.77 17.10 5.12
N LEU A 58 -10.91 15.80 4.84
CA LEU A 58 -11.55 15.28 3.65
C LEU A 58 -12.99 14.91 3.97
N SER A 59 -13.94 15.31 3.13
CA SER A 59 -15.34 14.88 3.26
C SER A 59 -15.52 13.42 2.81
N ASP A 60 -16.61 12.76 3.23
CA ASP A 60 -16.94 11.41 2.80
C ASP A 60 -17.19 11.35 1.28
N ASP A 61 -17.83 12.39 0.73
CA ASP A 61 -18.12 12.49 -0.71
C ASP A 61 -16.85 12.70 -1.53
N ASP A 62 -15.92 13.55 -1.06
CA ASP A 62 -14.64 13.73 -1.72
C ASP A 62 -13.78 12.46 -1.66
N ALA A 63 -13.77 11.76 -0.53
CA ALA A 63 -13.10 10.48 -0.39
C ALA A 63 -13.63 9.45 -1.39
N THR A 64 -14.97 9.32 -1.47
CA THR A 64 -15.65 8.43 -2.42
C THR A 64 -15.28 8.78 -3.86
N ARG A 65 -15.31 10.05 -4.20
CA ARG A 65 -14.98 10.55 -5.54
C ARG A 65 -13.53 10.29 -5.93
N ILE A 66 -12.59 10.53 -5.02
CA ILE A 66 -11.15 10.25 -5.24
C ILE A 66 -10.93 8.76 -5.51
N ILE A 67 -11.50 7.87 -4.68
CA ILE A 67 -11.32 6.43 -4.82
C ILE A 67 -11.91 5.94 -6.16
N ARG A 68 -13.15 6.34 -6.48
CA ARG A 68 -13.80 5.93 -7.73
C ARG A 68 -13.07 6.45 -8.96
N GLN A 69 -12.64 7.72 -8.95
CA GLN A 69 -11.82 8.26 -10.02
C GLN A 69 -10.50 7.51 -10.18
N ALA A 70 -9.82 7.13 -9.08
CA ALA A 70 -8.61 6.34 -9.16
C ALA A 70 -8.87 5.00 -9.87
N ILE A 71 -9.94 4.29 -9.50
CA ILE A 71 -10.33 3.03 -10.13
C ILE A 71 -10.67 3.22 -11.61
N ASP A 72 -11.44 4.24 -11.94
CA ASP A 72 -11.84 4.54 -13.33
C ASP A 72 -10.65 4.92 -14.22
N HIS A 73 -9.52 5.37 -13.62
CA HIS A 73 -8.25 5.61 -14.31
C HIS A 73 -7.28 4.41 -14.27
N GLY A 74 -7.74 3.25 -13.80
CA GLY A 74 -6.98 2.00 -13.83
C GLY A 74 -6.10 1.72 -12.62
N LEU A 75 -6.20 2.51 -11.54
CA LEU A 75 -5.58 2.17 -10.25
C LEU A 75 -6.49 1.17 -9.52
N ASN A 76 -6.15 -0.10 -9.57
CA ASN A 76 -6.96 -1.12 -8.91
C ASN A 76 -6.52 -1.45 -7.49
N PHE A 77 -5.31 -1.05 -7.04
CA PHE A 77 -4.77 -1.41 -5.72
C PHE A 77 -5.19 -0.40 -4.65
N MET A 78 -5.99 -0.87 -3.67
CA MET A 78 -6.55 -0.06 -2.57
C MET A 78 -5.95 -0.51 -1.24
N ASP A 79 -5.05 0.30 -0.68
CA ASP A 79 -4.41 0.05 0.62
C ASP A 79 -5.22 0.64 1.77
N ASN A 80 -5.37 -0.12 2.85
CA ASN A 80 -6.00 0.35 4.07
C ASN A 80 -5.34 -0.26 5.33
N SER A 81 -5.83 0.08 6.52
CA SER A 81 -5.50 -0.52 7.79
C SER A 81 -6.62 -0.29 8.81
N TRP A 82 -6.80 -1.25 9.72
CA TRP A 82 -7.77 -1.20 10.81
C TRP A 82 -7.61 0.06 11.67
N ASP A 83 -6.38 0.50 11.95
CA ASP A 83 -6.04 1.64 12.80
C ASP A 83 -6.12 3.00 12.10
N TYR A 84 -6.19 3.04 10.76
CA TYR A 84 -6.11 4.31 10.04
C TYR A 84 -7.28 5.23 10.36
N ASN A 85 -6.96 6.36 11.04
CA ASN A 85 -7.92 7.40 11.42
C ASN A 85 -9.12 6.83 12.21
N ASP A 86 -8.85 5.99 13.19
CA ASP A 86 -9.85 5.34 14.05
C ASP A 86 -10.92 4.58 13.24
N GLY A 87 -10.48 3.88 12.18
CA GLY A 87 -11.33 3.11 11.27
C GLY A 87 -12.08 3.94 10.22
N LYS A 88 -11.98 5.26 10.25
CA LYS A 88 -12.63 6.15 9.28
C LYS A 88 -12.21 5.87 7.84
N SER A 89 -10.93 5.49 7.66
CA SER A 89 -10.39 5.12 6.35
C SER A 89 -11.10 3.91 5.75
N GLU A 90 -11.27 2.83 6.53
CA GLU A 90 -11.98 1.63 6.07
C GLU A 90 -13.46 1.91 5.80
N ILE A 91 -14.14 2.69 6.65
CA ILE A 91 -15.55 3.07 6.45
C ILE A 91 -15.73 3.84 5.14
N ARG A 92 -14.86 4.79 4.82
CA ARG A 92 -14.90 5.55 3.57
C ARG A 92 -14.58 4.70 2.36
N MET A 93 -13.57 3.82 2.47
CA MET A 93 -13.24 2.86 1.42
C MET A 93 -14.43 1.94 1.12
N GLY A 94 -15.05 1.37 2.14
CA GLY A 94 -16.24 0.51 1.99
C GLY A 94 -17.40 1.23 1.29
N LYS A 95 -17.69 2.49 1.65
CA LYS A 95 -18.68 3.31 0.95
C LYS A 95 -18.35 3.52 -0.53
N ALA A 96 -17.08 3.83 -0.82
CA ALA A 96 -16.63 4.11 -2.18
C ALA A 96 -16.69 2.88 -3.09
N LEU A 97 -16.47 1.69 -2.51
CA LEU A 97 -16.44 0.43 -3.25
C LEU A 97 -17.84 -0.18 -3.52
N ARG A 98 -18.92 0.47 -3.13
CA ARG A 98 -20.28 0.08 -3.51
C ARG A 98 -20.50 0.22 -5.03
N ASP A 99 -21.66 -0.19 -5.51
CA ASP A 99 -22.15 0.02 -6.87
C ASP A 99 -21.22 -0.58 -7.95
N GLY A 100 -20.66 -1.78 -7.68
CA GLY A 100 -19.83 -2.49 -8.63
C GLY A 100 -18.34 -2.09 -8.62
N TYR A 101 -17.91 -1.17 -7.76
CA TYR A 101 -16.50 -0.78 -7.66
C TYR A 101 -15.64 -1.82 -6.92
N ARG A 102 -16.22 -2.61 -5.97
CA ARG A 102 -15.47 -3.67 -5.26
C ARG A 102 -14.85 -4.68 -6.23
N GLN A 103 -15.56 -5.06 -7.27
CA GLN A 103 -15.10 -6.05 -8.26
C GLN A 103 -13.96 -5.54 -9.15
N LYS A 104 -13.77 -4.22 -9.21
CA LYS A 104 -12.69 -3.58 -9.97
C LYS A 104 -11.44 -3.32 -9.12
N ALA A 105 -11.54 -3.50 -7.78
CA ALA A 105 -10.49 -3.19 -6.84
C ALA A 105 -9.80 -4.44 -6.31
N PHE A 106 -8.46 -4.41 -6.21
CA PHE A 106 -7.67 -5.28 -5.37
C PHE A 106 -7.59 -4.63 -3.98
N LEU A 107 -8.40 -5.11 -3.05
CA LEU A 107 -8.59 -4.50 -1.73
C LEU A 107 -7.71 -5.15 -0.69
N MET A 108 -6.88 -4.35 -0.03
CA MET A 108 -6.12 -4.80 1.13
C MET A 108 -6.43 -3.99 2.39
N THR A 109 -6.29 -4.65 3.53
CA THR A 109 -6.20 -4.00 4.83
C THR A 109 -5.16 -4.68 5.72
N LYS A 110 -4.96 -4.14 6.92
CA LYS A 110 -3.97 -4.60 7.89
C LYS A 110 -4.61 -4.65 9.27
N PHE A 111 -4.10 -5.50 10.13
CA PHE A 111 -4.50 -5.59 11.54
C PHE A 111 -3.29 -5.52 12.46
N ASP A 112 -3.49 -4.98 13.67
CA ASP A 112 -2.46 -4.73 14.68
C ASP A 112 -2.46 -5.75 15.81
N GLY A 113 -3.50 -6.57 15.91
CA GLY A 113 -3.65 -7.59 16.94
C GLY A 113 -2.47 -8.55 17.00
N ARG A 114 -1.83 -8.66 18.17
CA ARG A 114 -0.67 -9.54 18.38
C ARG A 114 -1.05 -10.93 18.87
N THR A 115 -2.29 -11.10 19.36
CA THR A 115 -2.85 -12.39 19.73
C THR A 115 -3.89 -12.83 18.71
N LYS A 116 -4.16 -14.13 18.65
CA LYS A 116 -5.21 -14.72 17.80
C LYS A 116 -6.56 -14.03 17.97
N ASP A 117 -6.97 -13.81 19.22
CA ASP A 117 -8.28 -13.23 19.51
C ASP A 117 -8.36 -11.77 19.08
N SER A 118 -7.35 -10.96 19.44
CA SER A 118 -7.33 -9.55 19.01
C SER A 118 -7.23 -9.40 17.49
N ALA A 119 -6.48 -10.28 16.81
CA ALA A 119 -6.39 -10.30 15.37
C ALA A 119 -7.74 -10.66 14.72
N ASN A 120 -8.41 -11.73 15.18
CA ASN A 120 -9.72 -12.13 14.69
C ASN A 120 -10.75 -11.01 14.83
N GLN A 121 -10.81 -10.37 16.02
CA GLN A 121 -11.72 -9.24 16.25
C GLN A 121 -11.49 -8.10 15.25
N GLN A 122 -10.24 -7.72 15.02
CA GLN A 122 -9.89 -6.63 14.11
C GLN A 122 -10.17 -7.01 12.65
N ILE A 123 -9.93 -8.26 12.24
CA ILE A 123 -10.24 -8.76 10.88
C ILE A 123 -11.75 -8.67 10.63
N ASP A 124 -12.57 -9.15 11.56
CA ASP A 124 -14.03 -9.12 11.41
C ASP A 124 -14.57 -7.68 11.42
N GLU A 125 -13.98 -6.81 12.23
CA GLU A 125 -14.32 -5.40 12.23
C GLU A 125 -13.94 -4.70 10.92
N SER A 126 -12.77 -5.00 10.35
CA SER A 126 -12.34 -4.48 9.04
C SER A 126 -13.29 -4.89 7.93
N LEU A 127 -13.69 -6.17 7.86
CA LEU A 127 -14.68 -6.65 6.88
C LEU A 127 -16.01 -5.89 7.01
N ARG A 128 -16.50 -5.68 8.24
CA ARG A 128 -17.71 -4.91 8.51
C ARG A 128 -17.60 -3.46 8.07
N ARG A 129 -16.46 -2.77 8.38
CA ARG A 129 -16.21 -1.37 8.00
C ARG A 129 -16.07 -1.21 6.49
N LEU A 130 -15.37 -2.14 5.84
CA LEU A 130 -15.16 -2.19 4.40
C LEU A 130 -16.39 -2.69 3.62
N GLN A 131 -17.41 -3.21 4.32
CA GLN A 131 -18.69 -3.68 3.74
C GLN A 131 -18.47 -4.77 2.68
N THR A 132 -17.60 -5.72 2.98
CA THR A 132 -17.24 -6.83 2.10
C THR A 132 -17.13 -8.12 2.92
N ASP A 133 -17.34 -9.24 2.29
CA ASP A 133 -17.15 -10.57 2.90
C ASP A 133 -15.73 -11.10 2.78
N HIS A 134 -14.92 -10.50 1.89
CA HIS A 134 -13.53 -10.90 1.68
C HIS A 134 -12.62 -9.75 1.28
N LEU A 135 -11.34 -9.94 1.54
CA LEU A 135 -10.22 -9.12 1.12
C LEU A 135 -9.42 -9.82 0.04
N ASP A 136 -8.72 -9.07 -0.81
CA ASP A 136 -7.74 -9.66 -1.69
C ASP A 136 -6.43 -9.93 -0.94
N LEU A 137 -6.02 -9.01 -0.06
CA LEU A 137 -4.81 -9.14 0.74
C LEU A 137 -5.04 -8.67 2.18
N LEU A 138 -4.60 -9.47 3.15
CA LEU A 138 -4.59 -9.12 4.57
C LEU A 138 -3.16 -9.16 5.11
N GLN A 139 -2.72 -8.10 5.79
CA GLN A 139 -1.38 -8.01 6.33
C GLN A 139 -1.34 -7.85 7.84
N PHE A 140 -0.37 -8.51 8.48
CA PHE A 140 0.05 -8.20 9.85
C PHE A 140 0.78 -6.86 9.86
N HIS A 141 0.28 -5.90 10.63
CA HIS A 141 0.71 -4.51 10.60
C HIS A 141 1.82 -4.23 11.61
N GLU A 142 2.67 -3.26 11.26
CA GLU A 142 3.68 -2.68 12.16
C GLU A 142 4.59 -3.71 12.84
N THR A 143 5.22 -4.59 12.06
CA THR A 143 6.34 -5.40 12.55
C THR A 143 7.55 -4.48 12.75
N ILE A 144 7.62 -3.85 13.93
CA ILE A 144 8.54 -2.75 14.25
C ILE A 144 9.42 -2.99 15.46
N ARG A 145 9.19 -4.08 16.20
CA ARG A 145 10.00 -4.53 17.33
C ARG A 145 10.58 -5.90 17.02
N PHE A 146 11.74 -6.21 17.61
CA PHE A 146 12.37 -7.52 17.41
C PHE A 146 11.58 -8.68 18.02
N ASP A 147 10.71 -8.43 18.97
CA ASP A 147 9.79 -9.42 19.55
C ASP A 147 8.47 -9.59 18.77
N ASP A 148 8.15 -8.69 17.82
CA ASP A 148 6.93 -8.84 17.03
C ASP A 148 6.89 -10.14 16.21
N PRO A 149 7.98 -10.59 15.53
CA PRO A 149 8.00 -11.89 14.85
C PRO A 149 7.80 -13.09 15.79
N ASP A 150 8.42 -13.08 16.97
CA ASP A 150 8.25 -14.15 17.96
C ASP A 150 6.79 -14.22 18.45
N ARG A 151 6.20 -13.06 18.77
CA ARG A 151 4.79 -12.96 19.19
C ARG A 151 3.83 -13.39 18.09
N PHE A 152 4.15 -13.08 16.83
CA PHE A 152 3.32 -13.50 15.69
C PHE A 152 3.22 -15.02 15.58
N PHE A 153 4.35 -15.73 15.76
CA PHE A 153 4.42 -17.18 15.65
C PHE A 153 4.22 -17.94 16.98
N ALA A 154 4.08 -17.25 18.11
CA ALA A 154 3.81 -17.89 19.40
C ALA A 154 2.47 -18.66 19.38
N PRO A 155 2.30 -19.70 20.22
CA PRO A 155 0.99 -20.32 20.44
C PRO A 155 -0.06 -19.27 20.82
N GLY A 156 -1.20 -19.26 20.13
CA GLY A 156 -2.22 -18.22 20.28
C GLY A 156 -1.82 -16.85 19.70
N GLY A 157 -0.79 -16.80 18.90
CA GLY A 157 -0.33 -15.62 18.17
C GLY A 157 -1.14 -15.31 16.92
N ALA A 158 -0.84 -14.17 16.30
CA ALA A 158 -1.59 -13.66 15.17
C ALA A 158 -1.45 -14.52 13.89
N ALA A 159 -0.39 -15.34 13.76
CA ALA A 159 -0.23 -16.28 12.64
C ALA A 159 -1.40 -17.26 12.54
N GLU A 160 -1.92 -17.73 13.68
CA GLU A 160 -3.08 -18.64 13.69
C GLU A 160 -4.35 -17.94 13.16
N ALA A 161 -4.59 -16.69 13.55
CA ALA A 161 -5.72 -15.91 13.06
C ALA A 161 -5.63 -15.64 11.56
N LEU A 162 -4.45 -15.24 11.07
CA LEU A 162 -4.22 -14.95 9.65
C LEU A 162 -4.38 -16.21 8.79
N THR A 163 -3.89 -17.36 9.27
CA THR A 163 -4.09 -18.66 8.62
C THR A 163 -5.56 -19.03 8.57
N ALA A 164 -6.28 -18.91 9.70
CA ALA A 164 -7.69 -19.20 9.77
C ALA A 164 -8.53 -18.28 8.86
N ALA A 165 -8.20 -17.00 8.79
CA ALA A 165 -8.85 -16.06 7.89
C ALA A 165 -8.68 -16.46 6.41
N LYS A 166 -7.49 -16.91 6.01
CA LYS A 166 -7.21 -17.42 4.66
C LYS A 166 -8.00 -18.70 4.37
N GLN A 167 -8.01 -19.63 5.29
CA GLN A 167 -8.77 -20.89 5.17
C GLN A 167 -10.28 -20.67 5.10
N ALA A 168 -10.79 -19.68 5.83
CA ALA A 168 -12.21 -19.31 5.81
C ALA A 168 -12.62 -18.47 4.60
N GLY A 169 -11.69 -18.14 3.68
CA GLY A 169 -11.96 -17.32 2.51
C GLY A 169 -12.14 -15.83 2.80
N LYS A 170 -11.85 -15.38 4.04
CA LYS A 170 -11.89 -13.95 4.40
C LYS A 170 -10.79 -13.14 3.72
N THR A 171 -9.71 -13.79 3.27
CA THR A 171 -8.67 -13.18 2.45
C THR A 171 -8.09 -14.19 1.47
N ARG A 172 -7.71 -13.72 0.28
CA ARG A 172 -7.06 -14.55 -0.75
C ARG A 172 -5.56 -14.69 -0.47
N PHE A 173 -4.91 -13.59 -0.15
CA PHE A 173 -3.47 -13.49 0.07
C PHE A 173 -3.15 -12.92 1.43
N ILE A 174 -1.95 -13.25 1.93
CA ILE A 174 -1.48 -12.81 3.24
C ILE A 174 -0.09 -12.19 3.16
N GLY A 175 0.20 -11.27 4.06
CA GLY A 175 1.50 -10.61 4.12
C GLY A 175 1.78 -9.96 5.45
N PHE A 176 2.87 -9.22 5.51
CA PHE A 176 3.19 -8.39 6.66
C PHE A 176 3.84 -7.07 6.23
N THR A 177 3.83 -6.11 7.14
CA THR A 177 4.44 -4.80 6.94
C THR A 177 5.16 -4.32 8.19
N GLY A 178 6.16 -3.50 7.98
CA GLY A 178 6.88 -2.76 9.00
C GLY A 178 7.68 -1.63 8.35
N HIS A 179 8.24 -0.74 9.17
CA HIS A 179 8.88 0.45 8.62
C HIS A 179 10.07 0.96 9.46
N LYS A 180 10.50 0.21 10.47
CA LYS A 180 11.49 0.71 11.42
C LYS A 180 12.90 0.20 11.16
N ASP A 181 13.04 -1.11 10.90
CA ASP A 181 14.34 -1.72 10.72
C ASP A 181 14.25 -2.91 9.74
N PRO A 182 15.11 -2.97 8.71
CA PRO A 182 15.13 -4.09 7.76
C PRO A 182 15.46 -5.44 8.42
N HIS A 183 16.23 -5.46 9.51
CA HIS A 183 16.57 -6.70 10.20
C HIS A 183 15.36 -7.35 10.89
N ILE A 184 14.36 -6.57 11.30
CA ILE A 184 13.09 -7.11 11.80
C ILE A 184 12.34 -7.85 10.70
N HIS A 185 12.34 -7.30 9.47
CA HIS A 185 11.78 -7.97 8.30
C HIS A 185 12.50 -9.27 7.97
N LEU A 186 13.85 -9.25 7.97
CA LEU A 186 14.65 -10.46 7.75
C LEU A 186 14.37 -11.52 8.81
N TYR A 187 14.23 -11.12 10.07
CA TYR A 187 13.91 -12.02 11.17
C TYR A 187 12.50 -12.62 11.02
N MET A 188 11.50 -11.81 10.62
CA MET A 188 10.17 -12.33 10.30
C MET A 188 10.21 -13.37 9.17
N LEU A 189 10.99 -13.13 8.12
CA LEU A 189 11.14 -14.08 7.01
C LEU A 189 11.88 -15.36 7.45
N GLU A 190 12.86 -15.24 8.35
CA GLU A 190 13.56 -16.38 8.96
C GLU A 190 12.58 -17.25 9.77
N LEU A 191 11.80 -16.64 10.67
CA LEU A 191 10.80 -17.37 11.45
C LEU A 191 9.69 -17.96 10.59
N ALA A 192 9.28 -17.27 9.52
CA ALA A 192 8.33 -17.84 8.57
C ALA A 192 8.86 -19.15 7.96
N ARG A 193 10.13 -19.18 7.54
CA ARG A 193 10.78 -20.40 7.03
C ARG A 193 10.82 -21.51 8.10
N LYS A 194 11.20 -21.18 9.33
CA LYS A 194 11.28 -22.15 10.46
C LYS A 194 9.91 -22.76 10.79
N ASN A 195 8.83 -22.01 10.60
CA ASN A 195 7.46 -22.45 10.89
C ASN A 195 6.70 -22.98 9.65
N ASN A 196 7.39 -23.20 8.51
CA ASN A 196 6.73 -23.57 7.26
C ASN A 196 5.59 -22.63 6.85
N TYR A 197 5.73 -21.35 7.20
CA TYR A 197 4.73 -20.31 6.93
C TYR A 197 5.10 -19.52 5.68
N GLN A 198 4.12 -19.31 4.81
CA GLN A 198 4.36 -18.61 3.55
C GLN A 198 3.53 -17.33 3.47
N PHE A 199 4.22 -16.20 3.48
CA PHE A 199 3.64 -14.92 3.07
C PHE A 199 3.58 -14.82 1.55
N ASP A 200 2.57 -14.11 1.03
CA ASP A 200 2.42 -13.80 -0.40
C ASP A 200 3.03 -12.42 -0.72
N THR A 201 3.00 -11.50 0.26
CA THR A 201 3.50 -10.12 0.09
C THR A 201 4.30 -9.64 1.29
N ILE A 202 5.11 -8.61 1.04
CA ILE A 202 5.87 -7.87 2.04
C ILE A 202 5.79 -6.37 1.74
N GLN A 203 5.52 -5.53 2.75
CA GLN A 203 5.41 -4.09 2.59
C GLN A 203 6.42 -3.35 3.46
N MET A 204 7.14 -2.40 2.86
CA MET A 204 8.22 -1.66 3.52
C MET A 204 8.40 -0.27 2.93
N PRO A 205 9.04 0.67 3.65
CA PRO A 205 9.41 1.95 3.07
C PRO A 205 10.54 1.78 2.05
N LEU A 206 10.32 2.29 0.85
CA LEU A 206 11.34 2.36 -0.20
C LEU A 206 11.36 3.79 -0.76
N TYR A 207 12.42 4.51 -0.48
CA TYR A 207 12.56 5.93 -0.81
C TYR A 207 14.03 6.28 -1.08
N VAL A 208 14.30 7.43 -1.69
CA VAL A 208 15.63 7.81 -2.17
C VAL A 208 16.72 7.76 -1.09
N MET A 209 16.40 8.03 0.18
CA MET A 209 17.35 7.98 1.29
C MET A 209 17.57 6.56 1.85
N ASP A 210 16.70 5.59 1.53
CA ASP A 210 16.81 4.21 2.02
C ASP A 210 18.14 3.57 1.66
N ALA A 211 18.68 3.88 0.49
CA ALA A 211 19.94 3.30 0.01
C ALA A 211 21.16 3.61 0.89
N HIS A 212 21.09 4.58 1.80
CA HIS A 212 22.24 5.10 2.54
C HIS A 212 22.35 4.57 3.97
N PHE A 213 21.24 4.16 4.59
CA PHE A 213 21.28 3.70 5.98
C PHE A 213 20.18 2.67 6.26
N ARG A 214 20.53 1.51 6.83
CA ARG A 214 19.60 0.41 7.17
C ARG A 214 18.61 0.15 6.03
N SER A 215 19.16 -0.10 4.85
CA SER A 215 18.43 -0.12 3.60
C SER A 215 17.53 -1.35 3.47
N PHE A 216 16.24 -1.13 3.36
CA PHE A 216 15.27 -2.16 2.97
C PHE A 216 15.53 -2.63 1.53
N ALA A 217 15.86 -1.70 0.63
CA ALA A 217 16.14 -2.03 -0.77
C ALA A 217 17.35 -2.95 -0.92
N LYS A 218 18.41 -2.76 -0.10
CA LYS A 218 19.63 -3.56 -0.19
C LYS A 218 19.54 -4.88 0.58
N LEU A 219 18.81 -4.94 1.69
CA LEU A 219 18.81 -6.07 2.60
C LEU A 219 17.56 -6.95 2.42
N VAL A 220 16.36 -6.35 2.33
CA VAL A 220 15.10 -7.11 2.34
C VAL A 220 14.60 -7.42 0.93
N VAL A 221 14.71 -6.47 0.01
CA VAL A 221 14.22 -6.65 -1.38
C VAL A 221 14.84 -7.88 -2.06
N PRO A 222 16.15 -8.14 -2.01
CA PRO A 222 16.73 -9.36 -2.63
C PRO A 222 16.18 -10.66 -2.02
N GLU A 223 15.97 -10.71 -0.71
CA GLU A 223 15.39 -11.89 -0.05
C GLU A 223 13.91 -12.09 -0.41
N ALA A 224 13.16 -11.01 -0.46
CA ALA A 224 11.76 -11.03 -0.90
C ALA A 224 11.63 -11.54 -2.34
N GLN A 225 12.51 -11.10 -3.25
CA GLN A 225 12.55 -11.58 -4.64
C GLN A 225 12.87 -13.09 -4.73
N LYS A 226 13.87 -13.57 -3.98
CA LYS A 226 14.23 -15.01 -3.94
C LYS A 226 13.03 -15.86 -3.47
N MET A 227 12.20 -15.32 -2.57
CA MET A 227 11.01 -15.99 -2.05
C MET A 227 9.78 -15.79 -2.96
N GLY A 228 9.88 -15.02 -4.04
CA GLY A 228 8.78 -14.72 -4.94
C GLY A 228 7.68 -13.86 -4.33
N LEU A 229 7.98 -13.07 -3.28
CA LEU A 229 7.00 -12.22 -2.61
C LEU A 229 6.63 -11.00 -3.47
N GLY A 230 5.37 -10.61 -3.44
CA GLY A 230 4.94 -9.31 -3.94
C GLY A 230 5.49 -8.19 -3.06
N ILE A 231 6.30 -7.30 -3.64
CA ILE A 231 6.94 -6.21 -2.91
C ILE A 231 6.09 -4.95 -3.02
N LEU A 232 5.58 -4.48 -1.87
CA LEU A 232 4.79 -3.27 -1.76
C LEU A 232 5.65 -2.15 -1.16
N SER A 233 5.81 -1.05 -1.90
CA SER A 233 6.50 0.14 -1.41
C SER A 233 5.52 1.08 -0.73
N MET A 234 5.92 1.65 0.39
CA MET A 234 5.21 2.75 1.07
C MET A 234 6.17 3.88 1.43
N LYS A 235 5.61 5.03 1.78
CA LYS A 235 6.37 6.20 2.28
C LYS A 235 7.48 6.66 1.32
N SER A 236 7.29 6.53 0.01
CA SER A 236 8.27 6.92 -1.02
C SER A 236 8.78 8.37 -0.88
N MET A 237 7.97 9.25 -0.28
CA MET A 237 8.32 10.64 0.02
C MET A 237 8.78 10.86 1.48
N GLY A 238 9.14 9.78 2.22
CA GLY A 238 9.57 9.85 3.62
C GLY A 238 8.55 10.53 4.53
N SER A 239 7.25 10.27 4.35
CA SER A 239 6.16 10.97 5.06
C SER A 239 6.20 12.51 4.88
N GLY A 240 6.74 12.99 3.77
CA GLY A 240 6.87 14.41 3.43
C GLY A 240 8.17 15.07 3.96
N VAL A 241 8.96 14.36 4.76
CA VAL A 241 10.22 14.95 5.32
C VAL A 241 11.24 15.20 4.22
N ILE A 242 11.38 14.27 3.26
CA ILE A 242 12.32 14.40 2.14
C ILE A 242 12.01 15.66 1.31
N LEU A 243 10.73 15.93 1.06
CA LEU A 243 10.31 17.08 0.26
C LEU A 243 10.62 18.42 0.91
N LYS A 244 10.78 18.46 2.25
CA LYS A 244 11.17 19.69 2.97
C LYS A 244 12.60 20.13 2.63
N SER A 245 13.46 19.21 2.18
CA SER A 245 14.82 19.53 1.74
C SER A 245 14.86 20.33 0.44
N LYS A 246 13.79 20.24 -0.37
CA LYS A 246 13.72 20.83 -1.73
C LYS A 246 14.80 20.29 -2.69
N THR A 247 15.46 19.18 -2.38
CA THR A 247 16.52 18.57 -3.21
C THR A 247 15.99 17.55 -4.20
N VAL A 248 14.79 17.01 -3.94
CA VAL A 248 14.10 16.04 -4.83
C VAL A 248 12.64 16.43 -4.97
N ALA A 249 12.11 16.28 -6.18
CA ALA A 249 10.70 16.49 -6.47
C ALA A 249 9.88 15.24 -6.10
N PRO A 250 8.57 15.39 -5.83
CA PRO A 250 7.69 14.24 -5.55
C PRO A 250 7.71 13.16 -6.63
N VAL A 251 7.80 13.57 -7.91
CA VAL A 251 7.88 12.64 -9.04
C VAL A 251 9.14 11.78 -8.98
N GLU A 252 10.29 12.37 -8.70
CA GLU A 252 11.56 11.65 -8.60
C GLU A 252 11.53 10.62 -7.47
N CYS A 253 10.85 10.93 -6.36
CA CYS A 253 10.62 9.98 -5.26
C CYS A 253 9.79 8.76 -5.69
N LEU A 254 8.77 8.98 -6.53
CA LEU A 254 7.93 7.90 -7.06
C LEU A 254 8.68 7.09 -8.13
N GLU A 255 9.38 7.76 -9.04
CA GLU A 255 10.22 7.12 -10.07
C GLU A 255 11.28 6.23 -9.44
N TYR A 256 11.95 6.69 -8.39
CA TYR A 256 12.90 5.87 -7.63
C TYR A 256 12.22 4.61 -7.10
N ALA A 257 11.10 4.74 -6.38
CA ALA A 257 10.39 3.59 -5.82
C ALA A 257 9.89 2.63 -6.91
N LEU A 258 9.44 3.14 -8.06
CA LEU A 258 9.00 2.36 -9.21
C LEU A 258 10.16 1.72 -9.98
N SER A 259 11.37 2.27 -9.93
CA SER A 259 12.57 1.67 -10.55
C SER A 259 13.07 0.43 -9.80
N LEU A 260 12.68 0.28 -8.52
CA LEU A 260 12.94 -0.93 -7.75
C LEU A 260 11.99 -2.06 -8.19
N PRO A 261 12.30 -3.33 -7.87
CA PRO A 261 11.46 -4.48 -8.23
C PRO A 261 10.18 -4.55 -7.39
N THR A 262 9.44 -3.46 -7.33
CA THR A 262 8.17 -3.33 -6.63
C THR A 262 7.00 -3.80 -7.49
N SER A 263 6.03 -4.50 -6.89
CA SER A 263 4.76 -4.78 -7.54
C SER A 263 3.85 -3.54 -7.51
N VAL A 264 3.84 -2.82 -6.36
CA VAL A 264 3.02 -1.64 -6.15
C VAL A 264 3.80 -0.59 -5.35
N VAL A 265 3.67 0.67 -5.73
CA VAL A 265 4.06 1.84 -4.93
C VAL A 265 2.81 2.51 -4.40
N ILE A 266 2.59 2.42 -3.08
CA ILE A 266 1.42 3.00 -2.41
C ILE A 266 1.69 4.47 -2.14
N THR A 267 0.81 5.34 -2.64
CA THR A 267 0.92 6.78 -2.47
C THR A 267 -0.36 7.39 -1.89
N GLY A 268 -0.19 8.49 -1.18
CA GLY A 268 -1.32 9.22 -0.61
C GLY A 268 -1.96 10.15 -1.64
N ILE A 269 -3.25 10.02 -1.79
CA ILE A 269 -4.07 10.90 -2.63
C ILE A 269 -5.11 11.55 -1.73
N ASP A 270 -5.03 12.86 -1.52
CA ASP A 270 -5.87 13.58 -0.55
C ASP A 270 -6.64 14.77 -1.14
N SER A 271 -6.74 14.87 -2.46
CA SER A 271 -7.57 15.89 -3.12
C SER A 271 -7.94 15.53 -4.56
N GLN A 272 -9.11 16.02 -5.03
CA GLN A 272 -9.58 15.83 -6.40
C GLN A 272 -8.75 16.53 -7.47
N GLN A 273 -8.12 17.65 -7.13
CA GLN A 273 -7.23 18.37 -8.04
C GLN A 273 -6.06 17.48 -8.50
N VAL A 274 -5.77 16.43 -7.74
CA VAL A 274 -4.80 15.39 -8.06
C VAL A 274 -5.17 14.63 -9.33
N PHE A 275 -6.43 14.34 -9.59
CA PHE A 275 -6.88 13.69 -10.83
C PHE A 275 -7.17 14.64 -12.00
N GLY A 276 -7.60 15.88 -11.72
CA GLY A 276 -7.98 16.86 -12.75
C GLY A 276 -6.79 17.39 -13.57
N ALA A 277 -5.61 17.53 -12.97
CA ALA A 277 -4.41 17.99 -13.67
C ALA A 277 -3.84 16.95 -14.63
N ALA A 278 -3.97 15.64 -14.32
CA ALA A 278 -3.54 14.56 -15.23
C ALA A 278 -4.32 14.54 -16.56
N LYS A 279 -5.54 15.09 -16.58
CA LYS A 279 -6.35 15.18 -17.80
C LYS A 279 -5.99 16.35 -18.72
N GLN A 280 -5.43 17.45 -18.18
CA GLN A 280 -5.14 18.65 -18.99
C GLN A 280 -3.81 18.55 -19.73
N ASP A 281 -2.83 17.83 -19.21
CA ASP A 281 -1.50 17.71 -19.84
C ASP A 281 -1.45 16.60 -20.93
N GLY A 282 -2.40 15.68 -20.95
CA GLY A 282 -2.53 14.66 -22.01
C GLY A 282 -3.21 15.16 -23.30
N ALA A 283 -3.79 16.37 -23.32
CA ALA A 283 -4.53 16.92 -24.46
C ALA A 283 -3.78 18.00 -25.26
N GLY A 284 -2.54 18.31 -24.89
CA GLY A 284 -1.73 19.40 -25.46
C GLY A 284 -0.49 18.93 -26.20
N GLY A 285 -0.65 18.07 -27.22
CA GLY A 285 0.41 17.66 -28.10
C GLY A 285 -0.13 17.47 -29.55
N GLN A 286 -0.25 18.58 -30.26
CA GLN A 286 -0.17 18.58 -31.73
C GLN A 286 1.19 19.08 -32.14
#